data_0f6b3c9c74a9be12c71b0a261d81d0a7
#
_entry.id   0f6b3c9c74a9be12c71b0a261d81d0a7
#
_cell.length_a   1.000
_cell.length_b   1.000
_cell.length_c   1.000
_cell.angle_alpha   90.00
_cell.angle_beta   90.00
_cell.angle_gamma   90.00
#
_symmetry.space_group_name_H-M   'P 1'
#
loop_
_entity.id
_entity.type
_entity.pdbx_description
1 polymer ?
#
loop_
_entity_poly.entity_id
_entity_poly.type
_entity_poly.pdbx_seq_one_letter_code
_entity_poly.pdbx_strand_id
1 'polypeptide(L)'
;MLTENGSLQLQDFTDRNFQEAFTQVTEGVWHVSGLGHSNAVVLEGNTGVILIDTLDTLERGEKLLHFIREKTGKEVKTVIFTHSHPDHRGGAGAFLGSDPEIIAFAPKTPALEGSELLQQIQNRRGSRQFGYTLTDEENISQGIGRREGVVYGEHRAFTAPSTVYQEDSVSREIDGISLEMARLPGETDDQICVWLPQKRVLCCGDNYYGCFPNFYAIRGGQYRDLSAWRKSIDALLAYPADYLLPGHTAVIYGNDNIREVLGNFRDVINYILTKTLEGMNEGKSQEELAAEIRLPEQYAVLPYLGEFYGCVEWTVRAVYTAYLGWFDGNPTHLHPLAPKKYTEKDRKSTRLN
;
A
#
# COMPACT_ATOMS: atom_id res chain seq x y z
N MET A 1 2.21 3.42 -29.08
CA MET A 1 0.92 2.72 -28.99
C MET A 1 0.63 2.16 -27.59
N LEU A 2 1.58 1.57 -26.88
CA LEU A 2 1.36 1.10 -25.47
C LEU A 2 1.17 2.27 -24.49
N THR A 3 1.77 3.41 -24.70
CA THR A 3 1.72 4.57 -23.81
C THR A 3 0.37 5.29 -23.81
N GLU A 4 -0.26 5.49 -24.96
CA GLU A 4 -1.60 6.11 -25.03
C GLU A 4 -2.67 5.24 -24.36
N ASN A 5 -2.64 3.94 -24.59
CA ASN A 5 -3.60 3.01 -23.99
C ASN A 5 -3.41 2.92 -22.45
N GLY A 6 -2.18 2.91 -21.97
CA GLY A 6 -1.88 2.90 -20.54
C GLY A 6 -2.35 4.17 -19.83
N SER A 7 -2.17 5.33 -20.44
CA SER A 7 -2.66 6.62 -19.90
C SER A 7 -4.19 6.67 -19.81
N LEU A 8 -4.89 6.19 -20.84
CA LEU A 8 -6.35 6.11 -20.84
C LEU A 8 -6.88 5.15 -19.77
N GLN A 9 -6.23 4.00 -19.58
CA GLN A 9 -6.59 3.06 -18.53
C GLN A 9 -6.36 3.63 -17.13
N LEU A 10 -5.24 4.32 -16.92
CA LEU A 10 -4.95 4.99 -15.65
C LEU A 10 -5.94 6.13 -15.39
N GLN A 11 -6.34 6.89 -16.42
CA GLN A 11 -7.33 7.95 -16.29
C GLN A 11 -8.67 7.39 -15.87
N ASP A 12 -9.17 6.35 -16.55
CA ASP A 12 -10.44 5.69 -16.23
C ASP A 12 -10.42 5.09 -14.80
N PHE A 13 -9.30 4.48 -14.40
CA PHE A 13 -9.10 3.98 -13.05
C PHE A 13 -9.13 5.12 -12.01
N THR A 14 -8.46 6.23 -12.31
CA THR A 14 -8.40 7.43 -11.45
C THR A 14 -9.78 8.04 -11.26
N ASP A 15 -10.52 8.21 -12.34
CA ASP A 15 -11.85 8.82 -12.33
C ASP A 15 -12.86 8.00 -11.52
N ARG A 16 -12.71 6.68 -11.52
CA ARG A 16 -13.57 5.78 -10.73
C ARG A 16 -13.20 5.70 -9.25
N ASN A 17 -11.94 5.88 -8.89
CA ASN A 17 -11.46 5.55 -7.54
C ASN A 17 -11.05 6.76 -6.71
N PHE A 18 -10.63 7.88 -7.30
CA PHE A 18 -9.99 8.98 -6.56
C PHE A 18 -10.79 10.29 -6.60
N GLN A 19 -12.09 10.22 -6.83
CA GLN A 19 -12.96 11.36 -6.60
C GLN A 19 -13.10 11.63 -5.10
N GLU A 20 -13.05 12.93 -4.74
CA GLU A 20 -13.28 13.31 -3.34
C GLU A 20 -14.70 12.94 -2.93
N ALA A 21 -14.82 12.01 -2.00
CA ALA A 21 -16.09 11.49 -1.52
C ALA A 21 -16.05 11.16 -0.03
N PHE A 22 -17.18 11.48 0.63
CA PHE A 22 -17.46 11.15 2.03
C PHE A 22 -18.69 10.23 2.01
N THR A 23 -18.43 8.94 1.87
CA THR A 23 -19.48 7.94 1.67
C THR A 23 -19.90 7.33 2.98
N GLN A 24 -21.17 7.47 3.36
CA GLN A 24 -21.73 6.69 4.46
C GLN A 24 -21.94 5.26 4.00
N VAL A 25 -21.09 4.34 4.48
CA VAL A 25 -21.10 2.92 4.12
C VAL A 25 -22.25 2.19 4.78
N THR A 26 -22.45 2.46 6.06
CA THR A 26 -23.57 2.04 6.89
C THR A 26 -23.74 3.06 8.03
N GLU A 27 -24.77 2.92 8.84
CA GLU A 27 -25.03 3.84 9.94
C GLU A 27 -23.80 4.01 10.85
N GLY A 28 -23.34 5.27 11.02
CA GLY A 28 -22.19 5.63 11.85
C GLY A 28 -20.83 5.17 11.30
N VAL A 29 -20.74 4.74 10.04
CA VAL A 29 -19.48 4.38 9.37
C VAL A 29 -19.34 5.13 8.06
N TRP A 30 -18.28 5.92 7.95
CA TRP A 30 -17.97 6.72 6.76
C TRP A 30 -16.63 6.31 6.17
N HIS A 31 -16.57 6.20 4.86
CA HIS A 31 -15.35 6.03 4.09
C HIS A 31 -15.02 7.34 3.38
N VAL A 32 -13.83 7.85 3.60
CA VAL A 32 -13.33 9.10 3.02
C VAL A 32 -12.28 8.77 1.98
N SER A 33 -12.57 9.07 0.73
CA SER A 33 -11.68 8.83 -0.41
C SER A 33 -11.38 10.10 -1.19
N GLY A 34 -10.26 10.13 -1.91
CA GLY A 34 -9.86 11.21 -2.82
C GLY A 34 -9.50 12.54 -2.16
N LEU A 35 -9.58 12.64 -0.84
CA LEU A 35 -9.14 13.82 -0.09
C LEU A 35 -7.62 13.82 0.11
N GLY A 36 -7.03 12.66 0.30
CA GLY A 36 -5.60 12.42 0.47
C GLY A 36 -5.06 11.41 -0.55
N HIS A 37 -3.81 11.00 -0.33
CA HIS A 37 -3.21 9.90 -1.09
C HIS A 37 -3.82 8.56 -0.67
N SER A 38 -4.02 8.36 0.64
CA SER A 38 -4.77 7.25 1.21
C SER A 38 -6.22 7.64 1.54
N ASN A 39 -7.01 6.66 1.94
CA ASN A 39 -8.34 6.83 2.50
C ASN A 39 -8.29 6.97 4.02
N ALA A 40 -9.41 7.39 4.60
CA ALA A 40 -9.64 7.33 6.05
C ALA A 40 -11.03 6.75 6.33
N VAL A 41 -11.20 6.13 7.51
CA VAL A 41 -12.51 5.64 7.95
C VAL A 41 -12.91 6.31 9.25
N VAL A 42 -14.13 6.85 9.28
CA VAL A 42 -14.71 7.55 10.42
C VAL A 42 -15.78 6.66 11.03
N LEU A 43 -15.62 6.31 12.32
CA LEU A 43 -16.57 5.53 13.09
C LEU A 43 -17.19 6.41 14.16
N GLU A 44 -18.49 6.58 14.10
CA GLU A 44 -19.22 7.42 15.03
C GLU A 44 -19.59 6.64 16.29
N GLY A 45 -18.88 6.92 17.39
CA GLY A 45 -19.18 6.37 18.71
C GLY A 45 -20.25 7.14 19.46
N ASN A 46 -20.50 6.77 20.72
CA ASN A 46 -21.53 7.41 21.57
C ASN A 46 -21.22 8.88 21.85
N THR A 47 -19.97 9.21 22.16
CA THR A 47 -19.55 10.55 22.61
C THR A 47 -18.49 11.19 21.72
N GLY A 48 -17.80 10.41 20.90
CA GLY A 48 -16.70 10.85 20.03
C GLY A 48 -16.63 10.06 18.74
N VAL A 49 -15.54 10.22 18.05
CA VAL A 49 -15.22 9.54 16.80
C VAL A 49 -13.96 8.69 16.97
N ILE A 50 -13.98 7.47 16.43
CA ILE A 50 -12.79 6.67 16.17
C ILE A 50 -12.41 6.92 14.71
N LEU A 51 -11.19 7.37 14.46
CA LEU A 51 -10.65 7.61 13.13
C LEU A 51 -9.63 6.51 12.79
N ILE A 52 -9.80 5.82 11.68
CA ILE A 52 -8.82 4.88 11.14
C ILE A 52 -8.08 5.58 10.00
N ASP A 53 -6.78 5.77 10.17
CA ASP A 53 -5.84 6.52 9.35
C ASP A 53 -6.17 8.04 9.24
N THR A 54 -5.16 8.84 8.90
CA THR A 54 -5.22 10.30 9.05
C THR A 54 -4.83 11.07 7.79
N LEU A 55 -4.74 10.38 6.65
CA LEU A 55 -4.26 10.94 5.39
C LEU A 55 -2.76 11.32 5.41
N ASP A 56 -2.28 11.91 4.32
CA ASP A 56 -0.85 12.08 4.05
C ASP A 56 -0.25 13.41 4.53
N THR A 57 -1.08 14.46 4.81
CA THR A 57 -0.60 15.77 5.26
C THR A 57 -1.48 16.40 6.34
N LEU A 58 -0.91 17.34 7.08
CA LEU A 58 -1.61 18.12 8.10
C LEU A 58 -2.83 18.83 7.52
N GLU A 59 -2.65 19.51 6.39
CA GLU A 59 -3.67 20.30 5.72
C GLU A 59 -4.85 19.43 5.28
N ARG A 60 -4.58 18.22 4.82
CA ARG A 60 -5.63 17.24 4.46
C ARG A 60 -6.29 16.66 5.71
N GLY A 61 -5.52 16.40 6.76
CA GLY A 61 -6.03 16.03 8.08
C GLY A 61 -6.97 17.10 8.66
N GLU A 62 -6.65 18.39 8.52
CA GLU A 62 -7.51 19.50 8.95
C GLU A 62 -8.83 19.55 8.17
N LYS A 63 -8.80 19.31 6.85
CA LYS A 63 -10.03 19.18 6.04
C LYS A 63 -10.88 18.01 6.52
N LEU A 64 -10.25 16.85 6.80
CA LEU A 64 -10.94 15.68 7.33
C LEU A 64 -11.56 15.98 8.71
N LEU A 65 -10.84 16.64 9.60
CA LEU A 65 -11.35 17.05 10.91
C LEU A 65 -12.57 17.99 10.78
N HIS A 66 -12.50 18.96 9.86
CA HIS A 66 -13.63 19.85 9.57
C HIS A 66 -14.86 19.06 9.12
N PHE A 67 -14.70 18.13 8.19
CA PHE A 67 -15.78 17.24 7.75
C PHE A 67 -16.36 16.42 8.91
N ILE A 68 -15.51 15.79 9.74
CA ILE A 68 -15.96 15.01 10.90
C ILE A 68 -16.85 15.87 11.81
N ARG A 69 -16.40 17.09 12.14
CA ARG A 69 -17.16 18.00 12.99
C ARG A 69 -18.49 18.41 12.35
N GLU A 70 -18.49 18.70 11.06
CA GLU A 70 -19.70 19.07 10.32
C GLU A 70 -20.74 17.94 10.31
N LYS A 71 -20.30 16.69 10.08
CA LYS A 71 -21.20 15.55 9.92
C LYS A 71 -21.67 14.94 11.24
N THR A 72 -20.78 14.88 12.22
CA THR A 72 -21.06 14.17 13.47
C THR A 72 -21.30 15.09 14.66
N GLY A 73 -20.82 16.33 14.60
CA GLY A 73 -20.80 17.24 15.74
C GLY A 73 -19.86 16.78 16.88
N LYS A 74 -19.01 15.78 16.64
CA LYS A 74 -18.17 15.12 17.65
C LYS A 74 -16.69 15.34 17.36
N GLU A 75 -15.87 15.21 18.42
CA GLU A 75 -14.41 15.26 18.32
C GLU A 75 -13.83 13.85 18.13
N VAL A 76 -12.65 13.77 17.51
CA VAL A 76 -11.90 12.52 17.40
C VAL A 76 -11.31 12.19 18.77
N LYS A 77 -11.67 11.05 19.33
CA LYS A 77 -11.22 10.57 20.65
C LYS A 77 -10.24 9.41 20.54
N THR A 78 -10.24 8.73 19.41
CA THR A 78 -9.31 7.64 19.14
C THR A 78 -8.88 7.68 17.69
N VAL A 79 -7.58 7.49 17.44
CA VAL A 79 -7.00 7.29 16.13
C VAL A 79 -6.39 5.88 16.09
N ILE A 80 -6.65 5.12 15.05
CA ILE A 80 -6.06 3.80 14.83
C ILE A 80 -5.28 3.87 13.54
N PHE A 81 -3.98 3.62 13.58
CA PHE A 81 -3.18 3.48 12.36
C PHE A 81 -3.23 2.03 11.87
N THR A 82 -3.57 1.85 10.59
CA THR A 82 -3.53 0.54 9.96
C THR A 82 -2.10 0.03 9.82
N HIS A 83 -1.16 0.93 9.54
CA HIS A 83 0.27 0.63 9.43
C HIS A 83 1.13 1.92 9.41
N SER A 84 2.45 1.76 9.29
CA SER A 84 3.42 2.84 9.48
C SER A 84 3.70 3.72 8.26
N HIS A 85 3.08 3.50 7.11
CA HIS A 85 3.35 4.33 5.93
C HIS A 85 2.94 5.80 6.12
N PRO A 86 3.69 6.72 5.50
CA PRO A 86 3.50 8.16 5.73
C PRO A 86 2.14 8.70 5.30
N ASP A 87 1.56 8.14 4.26
CA ASP A 87 0.27 8.56 3.71
C ASP A 87 -0.93 8.19 4.60
N HIS A 88 -0.76 7.28 5.55
CA HIS A 88 -1.77 6.92 6.55
C HIS A 88 -1.63 7.72 7.86
N ARG A 89 -0.46 8.33 8.10
CA ARG A 89 -0.12 8.95 9.38
C ARG A 89 0.24 10.44 9.29
N GLY A 90 0.43 10.95 8.06
CA GLY A 90 0.96 12.30 7.84
C GLY A 90 0.07 13.43 8.33
N GLY A 91 -1.25 13.22 8.41
CA GLY A 91 -2.21 14.18 8.89
C GLY A 91 -2.51 14.11 10.40
N ALA A 92 -1.85 13.24 11.16
CA ALA A 92 -2.17 12.98 12.57
C ALA A 92 -2.14 14.22 13.46
N GLY A 93 -1.26 15.19 13.18
CA GLY A 93 -1.17 16.45 13.91
C GLY A 93 -2.45 17.27 13.96
N ALA A 94 -3.34 17.12 12.97
CA ALA A 94 -4.61 17.83 12.91
C ALA A 94 -5.58 17.45 14.05
N PHE A 95 -5.43 16.25 14.62
CA PHE A 95 -6.38 15.70 15.58
C PHE A 95 -5.97 15.87 17.04
N LEU A 96 -4.78 16.41 17.32
CA LEU A 96 -4.23 16.52 18.67
C LEU A 96 -5.00 17.45 19.59
N GLY A 97 -5.79 18.39 19.05
CA GLY A 97 -6.58 19.34 19.84
C GLY A 97 -7.64 18.71 20.76
N SER A 98 -8.03 17.45 20.50
CA SER A 98 -8.97 16.67 21.33
C SER A 98 -8.28 15.64 22.23
N ASP A 99 -6.95 15.61 22.26
CA ASP A 99 -6.11 14.66 23.03
C ASP A 99 -6.56 13.19 22.82
N PRO A 100 -6.55 12.68 21.57
CA PRO A 100 -7.03 11.34 21.26
C PRO A 100 -6.06 10.25 21.74
N GLU A 101 -6.59 9.08 22.12
CA GLU A 101 -5.77 7.87 22.18
C GLU A 101 -5.31 7.51 20.75
N ILE A 102 -4.02 7.34 20.54
CA ILE A 102 -3.46 6.94 19.25
C ILE A 102 -2.93 5.51 19.34
N ILE A 103 -3.55 4.61 18.60
CA ILE A 103 -3.30 3.18 18.63
C ILE A 103 -2.52 2.75 17.40
N ALA A 104 -1.48 1.93 17.59
CA ALA A 104 -0.75 1.26 16.54
C ALA A 104 -0.26 -0.12 17.00
N PHE A 105 0.19 -0.93 16.05
CA PHE A 105 0.88 -2.18 16.35
C PHE A 105 2.38 -2.01 16.08
N ALA A 106 3.21 -2.58 16.95
CA ALA A 106 4.65 -2.56 16.74
C ALA A 106 5.04 -3.50 15.59
N PRO A 107 6.03 -3.15 14.76
CA PRO A 107 6.58 -4.09 13.80
C PRO A 107 7.23 -5.29 14.53
N LYS A 108 7.09 -6.49 13.96
CA LYS A 108 7.75 -7.71 14.47
C LYS A 108 9.22 -7.75 14.04
N THR A 109 9.50 -7.23 12.84
CA THR A 109 10.85 -7.17 12.29
C THR A 109 11.43 -5.77 12.55
N PRO A 110 12.50 -5.65 13.31
CA PRO A 110 13.11 -4.35 13.54
C PRO A 110 13.63 -3.75 12.22
N ALA A 111 13.60 -2.43 12.12
CA ALA A 111 14.29 -1.73 11.04
C ALA A 111 15.80 -2.07 11.08
N LEU A 112 16.41 -2.15 9.89
CA LEU A 112 17.86 -2.32 9.80
C LEU A 112 18.57 -1.13 10.46
N GLU A 113 19.53 -1.41 11.32
CA GLU A 113 20.35 -0.38 11.95
C GLU A 113 21.01 0.50 10.88
N GLY A 114 21.01 1.81 11.08
CA GLY A 114 21.56 2.78 10.14
C GLY A 114 20.68 3.07 8.92
N SER A 115 19.48 2.49 8.82
CA SER A 115 18.58 2.75 7.70
C SER A 115 18.16 4.22 7.58
N GLU A 116 18.19 4.98 8.68
CA GLU A 116 17.95 6.42 8.72
C GLU A 116 18.98 7.22 7.90
N LEU A 117 20.18 6.69 7.71
CA LEU A 117 21.22 7.31 6.88
C LEU A 117 20.87 7.29 5.38
N LEU A 118 19.90 6.49 4.98
CA LEU A 118 19.46 6.36 3.60
C LEU A 118 18.39 7.39 3.18
N GLN A 119 17.98 8.27 4.09
CA GLN A 119 16.89 9.24 3.87
C GLN A 119 17.02 10.02 2.55
N GLN A 120 18.21 10.51 2.22
CA GLN A 120 18.41 11.31 1.00
C GLN A 120 18.22 10.51 -0.28
N ILE A 121 18.75 9.28 -0.33
CA ILE A 121 18.58 8.43 -1.52
C ILE A 121 17.15 7.92 -1.63
N GLN A 122 16.51 7.60 -0.50
CA GLN A 122 15.10 7.19 -0.49
C GLN A 122 14.17 8.31 -0.96
N ASN A 123 14.39 9.55 -0.51
CA ASN A 123 13.65 10.72 -0.97
C ASN A 123 13.81 10.93 -2.49
N ARG A 124 15.04 10.82 -3.01
CA ARG A 124 15.31 10.95 -4.45
C ARG A 124 14.66 9.85 -5.28
N ARG A 125 14.68 8.61 -4.79
CA ARG A 125 14.03 7.49 -5.45
C ARG A 125 12.51 7.55 -5.32
N GLY A 126 12.00 7.98 -4.15
CA GLY A 126 10.57 8.25 -3.91
C GLY A 126 10.02 9.31 -4.85
N SER A 127 10.74 10.42 -5.03
CA SER A 127 10.38 11.46 -5.98
C SER A 127 10.21 10.93 -7.42
N ARG A 128 11.01 9.93 -7.81
CA ARG A 128 10.84 9.26 -9.12
C ARG A 128 9.69 8.25 -9.13
N GLN A 129 9.53 7.50 -8.05
CA GLN A 129 8.45 6.51 -7.91
C GLN A 129 7.07 7.18 -8.03
N PHE A 130 6.91 8.33 -7.39
CA PHE A 130 5.64 9.04 -7.30
C PHE A 130 5.53 10.22 -8.27
N GLY A 131 6.48 10.39 -9.21
CA GLY A 131 6.39 11.42 -10.24
C GLY A 131 6.37 12.85 -9.71
N TYR A 132 7.11 13.18 -8.64
CA TYR A 132 7.06 14.51 -8.00
C TYR A 132 7.54 15.64 -8.93
N THR A 133 8.31 15.33 -9.96
CA THR A 133 8.81 16.32 -10.95
C THR A 133 7.87 16.52 -12.14
N LEU A 134 6.80 15.74 -12.24
CA LEU A 134 5.78 15.91 -13.27
C LEU A 134 4.96 17.18 -13.00
N THR A 135 4.45 17.80 -14.04
CA THR A 135 3.42 18.86 -13.92
C THR A 135 2.06 18.23 -13.54
N ASP A 136 1.07 19.05 -13.18
CA ASP A 136 -0.27 18.54 -12.87
C ASP A 136 -0.97 17.96 -14.11
N GLU A 137 -0.65 18.49 -15.30
CA GLU A 137 -1.16 17.96 -16.58
C GLU A 137 -0.54 16.60 -16.95
N GLU A 138 0.72 16.36 -16.54
CA GLU A 138 1.42 15.10 -16.81
C GLU A 138 1.06 14.01 -15.77
N ASN A 139 0.63 14.42 -14.57
CA ASN A 139 0.34 13.50 -13.47
C ASN A 139 -1.16 13.16 -13.41
N ILE A 140 -1.56 12.05 -13.99
CA ILE A 140 -2.94 11.55 -13.92
C ILE A 140 -3.29 11.17 -12.46
N SER A 141 -2.51 10.28 -11.86
CA SER A 141 -2.54 9.88 -10.45
C SER A 141 -1.26 9.12 -10.08
N GLN A 142 -1.14 8.69 -8.83
CA GLN A 142 -0.02 7.86 -8.39
C GLN A 142 -0.37 6.35 -8.33
N GLY A 143 -1.47 5.95 -8.98
CA GLY A 143 -1.91 4.56 -9.11
C GLY A 143 -2.66 4.00 -7.90
N ILE A 144 -2.47 4.57 -6.72
CA ILE A 144 -3.20 4.23 -5.47
C ILE A 144 -3.91 5.43 -4.86
N GLY A 145 -3.71 6.62 -5.39
CA GLY A 145 -4.32 7.83 -4.89
C GLY A 145 -3.99 9.04 -5.72
N ARG A 146 -4.57 10.17 -5.36
CA ARG A 146 -4.20 11.47 -5.88
C ARG A 146 -2.76 11.80 -5.49
N ARG A 147 -2.18 12.77 -6.16
CA ARG A 147 -0.83 13.26 -5.88
C ARG A 147 -0.69 13.64 -4.40
N GLU A 148 0.38 13.17 -3.76
CA GLU A 148 0.66 13.50 -2.36
C GLU A 148 0.77 15.01 -2.14
N GLY A 149 0.23 15.49 -1.02
CA GLY A 149 0.18 16.92 -0.69
C GLY A 149 1.55 17.57 -0.55
N VAL A 150 2.57 16.82 -0.16
CA VAL A 150 3.95 17.32 -0.07
C VAL A 150 4.49 17.88 -1.38
N VAL A 151 3.96 17.46 -2.52
CA VAL A 151 4.34 18.01 -3.83
C VAL A 151 3.84 19.45 -4.01
N TYR A 152 2.74 19.79 -3.34
CA TYR A 152 2.14 21.12 -3.31
C TYR A 152 2.65 21.99 -2.16
N GLY A 153 3.65 21.50 -1.41
CA GLY A 153 4.20 22.22 -0.25
C GLY A 153 3.43 22.01 1.05
N GLU A 154 2.48 21.08 1.09
CA GLU A 154 1.80 20.67 2.31
C GLU A 154 2.77 19.90 3.24
N HIS A 155 2.45 19.83 4.53
CA HIS A 155 3.36 19.33 5.56
C HIS A 155 2.87 18.01 6.17
N ARG A 156 3.78 17.10 6.45
CA ARG A 156 3.50 15.93 7.28
C ARG A 156 3.65 16.28 8.76
N ALA A 157 2.64 15.93 9.55
CA ALA A 157 2.63 16.13 11.00
C ALA A 157 2.43 14.79 11.71
N PHE A 158 3.48 13.99 11.74
CA PHE A 158 3.46 12.68 12.40
C PHE A 158 3.32 12.83 13.91
N THR A 159 2.58 11.89 14.51
CA THR A 159 2.45 11.79 15.95
C THR A 159 2.78 10.37 16.40
N ALA A 160 3.48 10.25 17.52
CA ALA A 160 3.77 8.96 18.11
C ALA A 160 2.48 8.32 18.67
N PRO A 161 2.27 7.01 18.49
CA PRO A 161 1.18 6.31 19.15
C PRO A 161 1.32 6.38 20.67
N SER A 162 0.19 6.58 21.38
CA SER A 162 0.13 6.51 22.84
C SER A 162 -0.10 5.08 23.33
N THR A 163 -0.70 4.23 22.51
CA THR A 163 -0.94 2.80 22.76
C THR A 163 -0.32 1.98 21.64
N VAL A 164 0.64 1.10 21.98
CA VAL A 164 1.33 0.24 21.01
C VAL A 164 1.17 -1.23 21.41
N TYR A 165 0.48 -1.99 20.56
CA TYR A 165 0.28 -3.42 20.80
C TYR A 165 1.41 -4.27 20.21
N GLN A 166 1.81 -5.30 20.98
CA GLN A 166 2.78 -6.32 20.57
C GLN A 166 2.08 -7.63 20.14
N GLU A 167 0.84 -7.79 20.54
CA GLU A 167 -0.01 -8.92 20.27
C GLU A 167 -0.35 -9.05 18.79
N ASP A 168 -0.79 -10.23 18.37
CA ASP A 168 -1.24 -10.45 16.99
C ASP A 168 -2.72 -10.11 16.79
N SER A 169 -3.51 -10.07 17.88
CA SER A 169 -4.90 -9.65 17.85
C SER A 169 -5.31 -9.02 19.17
N VAL A 170 -6.13 -7.97 19.09
CA VAL A 170 -6.68 -7.26 20.25
C VAL A 170 -8.14 -6.94 19.97
N SER A 171 -9.03 -7.35 20.89
CA SER A 171 -10.43 -6.94 20.86
C SER A 171 -10.68 -5.86 21.91
N ARG A 172 -11.39 -4.80 21.53
CA ARG A 172 -11.76 -3.69 22.42
C ARG A 172 -13.19 -3.26 22.17
N GLU A 173 -13.77 -2.67 23.19
CA GLU A 173 -14.92 -1.78 23.07
C GLU A 173 -14.43 -0.35 23.30
N ILE A 174 -14.60 0.52 22.30
CA ILE A 174 -14.20 1.93 22.36
C ILE A 174 -15.45 2.76 22.06
N ASP A 175 -15.85 3.61 23.00
CA ASP A 175 -16.99 4.52 22.88
C ASP A 175 -18.29 3.84 22.36
N GLY A 176 -18.54 2.60 22.82
CA GLY A 176 -19.71 1.79 22.46
C GLY A 176 -19.57 1.02 21.15
N ILE A 177 -18.41 1.05 20.51
CA ILE A 177 -18.11 0.27 19.29
C ILE A 177 -17.20 -0.89 19.67
N SER A 178 -17.69 -2.13 19.51
CA SER A 178 -16.85 -3.31 19.60
C SER A 178 -16.05 -3.48 18.31
N LEU A 179 -14.75 -3.65 18.43
CA LEU A 179 -13.84 -3.85 17.30
C LEU A 179 -12.76 -4.87 17.64
N GLU A 180 -12.29 -5.56 16.64
CA GLU A 180 -11.12 -6.43 16.67
C GLU A 180 -10.07 -5.86 15.73
N MET A 181 -8.85 -5.73 16.23
CA MET A 181 -7.67 -5.35 15.45
C MET A 181 -6.78 -6.57 15.33
N ALA A 182 -6.50 -7.03 14.13
CA ALA A 182 -5.68 -8.21 13.89
C ALA A 182 -4.49 -7.87 12.99
N ARG A 183 -3.28 -8.31 13.39
CA ARG A 183 -2.06 -8.16 12.60
C ARG A 183 -2.13 -9.04 11.36
N LEU A 184 -2.07 -8.42 10.20
CA LEU A 184 -2.08 -9.08 8.90
C LEU A 184 -0.98 -8.46 8.03
N PRO A 185 0.26 -8.96 8.10
CA PRO A 185 1.38 -8.42 7.34
C PRO A 185 1.11 -8.38 5.83
N GLY A 186 1.44 -7.25 5.21
CA GLY A 186 1.29 -7.02 3.79
C GLY A 186 2.38 -6.09 3.29
N GLU A 187 2.06 -4.83 3.02
CA GLU A 187 3.06 -3.81 2.66
C GLU A 187 4.09 -3.58 3.76
N THR A 188 3.68 -3.73 5.01
CA THR A 188 4.53 -3.67 6.21
C THR A 188 4.16 -4.81 7.16
N ASP A 189 5.02 -5.12 8.11
CA ASP A 189 4.77 -6.18 9.08
C ASP A 189 4.02 -5.71 10.35
N ASP A 190 3.83 -4.42 10.49
CA ASP A 190 2.99 -3.79 11.51
C ASP A 190 1.54 -3.61 11.05
N GLN A 191 1.22 -3.98 9.81
CA GLN A 191 -0.11 -3.80 9.25
C GLN A 191 -1.16 -4.62 9.97
N ILE A 192 -2.34 -4.00 10.16
CA ILE A 192 -3.52 -4.60 10.77
C ILE A 192 -4.75 -4.46 9.88
N CYS A 193 -5.74 -5.32 10.12
CA CYS A 193 -7.12 -5.03 9.80
C CYS A 193 -7.89 -4.60 11.06
N VAL A 194 -9.01 -3.87 10.84
CA VAL A 194 -9.97 -3.54 11.89
C VAL A 194 -11.33 -4.09 11.50
N TRP A 195 -11.84 -5.01 12.31
CA TRP A 195 -13.15 -5.64 12.11
C TRP A 195 -14.19 -5.10 13.08
N LEU A 196 -15.35 -4.71 12.56
CA LEU A 196 -16.50 -4.26 13.32
C LEU A 196 -17.63 -5.30 13.19
N PRO A 197 -17.75 -6.24 14.15
CA PRO A 197 -18.64 -7.40 14.01
C PRO A 197 -20.11 -7.03 13.89
N GLN A 198 -20.60 -6.06 14.66
CA GLN A 198 -22.00 -5.65 14.65
C GLN A 198 -22.41 -4.97 13.33
N LYS A 199 -21.47 -4.35 12.64
CA LYS A 199 -21.70 -3.63 11.37
C LYS A 199 -21.26 -4.42 10.14
N ARG A 200 -20.60 -5.57 10.35
CA ARG A 200 -20.00 -6.42 9.30
C ARG A 200 -19.07 -5.63 8.36
N VAL A 201 -18.33 -4.68 8.94
CA VAL A 201 -17.37 -3.81 8.25
C VAL A 201 -15.96 -4.28 8.54
N LEU A 202 -15.15 -4.45 7.49
CA LEU A 202 -13.75 -4.83 7.56
C LEU A 202 -12.89 -3.74 6.91
N CYS A 203 -12.07 -3.04 7.71
CA CYS A 203 -11.04 -2.13 7.19
C CYS A 203 -9.75 -2.93 7.03
N CYS A 204 -9.23 -3.03 5.82
CA CYS A 204 -8.09 -3.93 5.54
C CYS A 204 -6.76 -3.19 5.33
N GLY A 205 -6.73 -1.86 5.51
CA GLY A 205 -5.54 -1.08 5.19
C GLY A 205 -5.06 -1.38 3.77
N ASP A 206 -3.76 -1.55 3.61
CA ASP A 206 -3.13 -1.79 2.31
C ASP A 206 -2.96 -3.28 1.96
N ASN A 207 -3.60 -4.17 2.70
CA ASN A 207 -3.66 -5.57 2.26
C ASN A 207 -4.41 -5.75 0.92
N TYR A 208 -5.28 -4.78 0.58
CA TYR A 208 -5.91 -4.65 -0.72
C TYR A 208 -6.13 -3.17 -1.04
N TYR A 209 -5.85 -2.76 -2.27
CA TYR A 209 -6.05 -1.38 -2.74
C TYR A 209 -6.45 -1.24 -4.22
N GLY A 210 -7.23 -2.18 -4.73
CA GLY A 210 -7.96 -2.09 -6.01
C GLY A 210 -7.12 -1.99 -7.28
N CYS A 211 -5.81 -2.27 -7.21
CA CYS A 211 -4.92 -2.44 -8.36
C CYS A 211 -3.88 -3.51 -8.05
N PHE A 212 -3.02 -3.84 -9.03
CA PHE A 212 -1.95 -4.82 -8.83
C PHE A 212 -1.03 -4.38 -7.68
N PRO A 213 -0.75 -5.26 -6.71
CA PRO A 213 -0.03 -4.88 -5.49
C PRO A 213 1.45 -4.56 -5.76
N ASN A 214 1.96 -3.60 -5.02
CA ASN A 214 3.38 -3.24 -5.10
C ASN A 214 4.20 -4.06 -4.10
N PHE A 215 4.75 -5.18 -4.54
CA PHE A 215 5.62 -6.03 -3.72
C PHE A 215 7.05 -5.52 -3.61
N TYR A 216 7.41 -4.49 -4.37
CA TYR A 216 8.72 -3.84 -4.25
C TYR A 216 8.60 -2.34 -4.50
N ALA A 217 8.73 -1.56 -3.46
CA ALA A 217 8.81 -0.11 -3.58
C ALA A 217 10.16 0.28 -4.19
N ILE A 218 10.15 0.84 -5.42
CA ILE A 218 11.40 1.23 -6.13
C ILE A 218 12.18 2.35 -5.41
N ARG A 219 11.54 3.05 -4.47
CA ARG A 219 12.24 3.95 -3.54
C ARG A 219 13.23 3.24 -2.63
N GLY A 220 13.09 1.94 -2.47
CA GLY A 220 13.84 1.11 -1.54
C GLY A 220 13.04 0.83 -0.26
N GLY A 221 13.19 -0.36 0.26
CA GLY A 221 12.52 -0.83 1.47
C GLY A 221 12.91 -2.27 1.76
N GLN A 222 12.38 -2.80 2.85
CA GLN A 222 12.50 -4.22 3.16
C GLN A 222 11.68 -5.05 2.17
N TYR A 223 12.04 -6.32 2.03
CA TYR A 223 11.26 -7.26 1.23
C TYR A 223 9.86 -7.41 1.80
N ARG A 224 8.86 -7.30 0.95
CA ARG A 224 7.47 -7.58 1.26
C ARG A 224 7.21 -9.06 1.00
N ASP A 225 7.00 -9.84 2.06
CA ASP A 225 6.86 -11.29 1.95
C ASP A 225 5.52 -11.65 1.31
N LEU A 226 5.58 -12.13 0.04
CA LEU A 226 4.39 -12.57 -0.70
C LEU A 226 3.65 -13.70 0.00
N SER A 227 4.39 -14.63 0.66
CA SER A 227 3.75 -15.73 1.38
C SER A 227 2.99 -15.23 2.61
N ALA A 228 3.57 -14.28 3.35
CA ALA A 228 2.89 -13.66 4.49
C ALA A 228 1.67 -12.85 4.02
N TRP A 229 1.81 -12.04 2.98
CA TRP A 229 0.70 -11.25 2.42
C TRP A 229 -0.45 -12.15 1.93
N ARG A 230 -0.15 -13.22 1.20
CA ARG A 230 -1.14 -14.22 0.79
C ARG A 230 -1.91 -14.79 1.98
N LYS A 231 -1.22 -15.18 3.06
CA LYS A 231 -1.85 -15.67 4.29
C LYS A 231 -2.72 -14.62 4.96
N SER A 232 -2.32 -13.35 4.89
CA SER A 232 -3.13 -12.24 5.38
C SER A 232 -4.43 -12.08 4.58
N ILE A 233 -4.39 -12.27 3.26
CA ILE A 233 -5.62 -12.30 2.46
C ILE A 233 -6.51 -13.51 2.81
N ASP A 234 -5.91 -14.70 3.05
CA ASP A 234 -6.67 -15.86 3.53
C ASP A 234 -7.37 -15.55 4.88
N ALA A 235 -6.71 -14.82 5.77
CA ALA A 235 -7.30 -14.39 7.05
C ALA A 235 -8.42 -13.36 6.85
N LEU A 236 -8.27 -12.38 5.94
CA LEU A 236 -9.34 -11.43 5.60
C LEU A 236 -10.58 -12.15 5.05
N LEU A 237 -10.40 -13.20 4.23
CA LEU A 237 -11.48 -14.02 3.68
C LEU A 237 -12.27 -14.80 4.75
N ALA A 238 -11.73 -14.96 5.96
CA ALA A 238 -12.43 -15.63 7.07
C ALA A 238 -13.47 -14.71 7.74
N TYR A 239 -13.35 -13.39 7.60
CA TYR A 239 -14.33 -12.45 8.14
C TYR A 239 -15.61 -12.45 7.30
N PRO A 240 -16.81 -12.56 7.92
CA PRO A 240 -18.08 -12.53 7.21
C PRO A 240 -18.50 -11.07 6.90
N ALA A 241 -17.61 -10.32 6.22
CA ALA A 241 -17.81 -8.91 5.95
C ALA A 241 -18.82 -8.66 4.83
N ASP A 242 -19.68 -7.65 5.02
CA ASP A 242 -20.56 -7.13 3.97
C ASP A 242 -19.98 -5.87 3.32
N TYR A 243 -18.99 -5.25 3.98
CA TYR A 243 -18.30 -4.05 3.55
C TYR A 243 -16.80 -4.22 3.77
N LEU A 244 -16.00 -4.10 2.69
CA LEU A 244 -14.54 -4.03 2.76
C LEU A 244 -14.09 -2.60 2.44
N LEU A 245 -13.39 -1.98 3.38
CA LEU A 245 -12.88 -0.64 3.29
C LEU A 245 -11.36 -0.68 3.16
N PRO A 246 -10.82 -0.48 1.95
CA PRO A 246 -9.37 -0.49 1.71
C PRO A 246 -8.72 0.84 2.08
N GLY A 247 -7.40 0.80 2.31
CA GLY A 247 -6.58 1.99 2.55
C GLY A 247 -6.50 2.93 1.35
N HIS A 248 -6.79 2.40 0.16
CA HIS A 248 -6.89 3.15 -1.11
C HIS A 248 -8.07 2.63 -1.92
N THR A 249 -8.53 3.41 -2.90
CA THR A 249 -9.64 3.08 -3.80
C THR A 249 -11.01 2.97 -3.14
N ALA A 250 -12.01 2.50 -3.89
CA ALA A 250 -13.41 2.48 -3.46
C ALA A 250 -13.73 1.30 -2.53
N VAL A 251 -14.79 1.44 -1.75
CA VAL A 251 -15.38 0.38 -0.92
C VAL A 251 -15.87 -0.77 -1.77
N ILE A 252 -15.67 -2.01 -1.30
CA ILE A 252 -16.28 -3.21 -1.89
C ILE A 252 -17.49 -3.62 -1.05
N TYR A 253 -18.61 -3.77 -1.72
CA TYR A 253 -19.91 -4.11 -1.13
C TYR A 253 -20.30 -5.56 -1.41
N GLY A 254 -20.84 -6.23 -0.41
CA GLY A 254 -21.39 -7.59 -0.49
C GLY A 254 -20.34 -8.68 -0.26
N ASN A 255 -20.68 -9.64 0.61
CA ASN A 255 -19.75 -10.71 1.02
C ASN A 255 -19.24 -11.53 -0.16
N ASP A 256 -20.11 -11.89 -1.11
CA ASP A 256 -19.71 -12.70 -2.27
C ASP A 256 -18.71 -11.96 -3.15
N ASN A 257 -18.93 -10.66 -3.40
CA ASN A 257 -18.03 -9.81 -4.17
C ASN A 257 -16.67 -9.64 -3.44
N ILE A 258 -16.69 -9.42 -2.13
CA ILE A 258 -15.47 -9.34 -1.31
C ILE A 258 -14.67 -10.64 -1.43
N ARG A 259 -15.33 -11.79 -1.34
CA ARG A 259 -14.69 -13.11 -1.45
C ARG A 259 -14.11 -13.34 -2.84
N GLU A 260 -14.82 -12.94 -3.90
CA GLU A 260 -14.32 -13.03 -5.27
C GLU A 260 -13.07 -12.16 -5.47
N VAL A 261 -13.15 -10.89 -5.11
CA VAL A 261 -12.05 -9.92 -5.30
C VAL A 261 -10.81 -10.32 -4.50
N LEU A 262 -10.96 -10.58 -3.20
CA LEU A 262 -9.84 -11.00 -2.35
C LEU A 262 -9.31 -12.39 -2.75
N GLY A 263 -10.18 -13.30 -3.19
CA GLY A 263 -9.79 -14.61 -3.70
C GLY A 263 -8.90 -14.51 -4.93
N ASN A 264 -9.31 -13.71 -5.92
CA ASN A 264 -8.50 -13.47 -7.13
C ASN A 264 -7.17 -12.78 -6.80
N PHE A 265 -7.20 -11.80 -5.88
CA PHE A 265 -6.00 -11.11 -5.43
C PHE A 265 -4.99 -12.07 -4.79
N ARG A 266 -5.46 -12.94 -3.87
CA ARG A 266 -4.68 -14.01 -3.25
C ARG A 266 -4.09 -14.97 -4.29
N ASP A 267 -4.89 -15.40 -5.25
CA ASP A 267 -4.50 -16.38 -6.25
C ASP A 267 -3.41 -15.83 -7.18
N VAL A 268 -3.49 -14.54 -7.53
CA VAL A 268 -2.45 -13.84 -8.29
C VAL A 268 -1.13 -13.78 -7.51
N ILE A 269 -1.18 -13.44 -6.22
CA ILE A 269 0.01 -13.45 -5.36
C ILE A 269 0.66 -14.84 -5.35
N ASN A 270 -0.16 -15.88 -5.12
CA ASN A 270 0.31 -17.26 -5.09
C ASN A 270 0.86 -17.72 -6.43
N TYR A 271 0.20 -17.36 -7.53
CA TYR A 271 0.64 -17.68 -8.89
C TYR A 271 2.04 -17.13 -9.17
N ILE A 272 2.26 -15.84 -8.93
CA ILE A 272 3.55 -15.20 -9.22
C ILE A 272 4.65 -15.80 -8.34
N LEU A 273 4.39 -15.96 -7.04
CA LEU A 273 5.34 -16.57 -6.13
C LEU A 273 5.74 -17.98 -6.61
N THR A 274 4.75 -18.84 -6.88
CA THR A 274 4.98 -20.22 -7.30
C THR A 274 5.73 -20.28 -8.62
N LYS A 275 5.29 -19.51 -9.64
CA LYS A 275 5.94 -19.51 -10.97
C LYS A 275 7.38 -18.99 -10.92
N THR A 276 7.64 -17.99 -10.07
CA THR A 276 9.00 -17.50 -9.90
C THR A 276 9.89 -18.57 -9.26
N LEU A 277 9.43 -19.22 -8.17
CA LEU A 277 10.21 -20.26 -7.48
C LEU A 277 10.44 -21.50 -8.36
N GLU A 278 9.42 -21.93 -9.12
CA GLU A 278 9.55 -23.02 -10.09
C GLU A 278 10.63 -22.71 -11.13
N GLY A 279 10.58 -21.54 -11.76
CA GLY A 279 11.56 -21.15 -12.77
C GLY A 279 12.97 -20.92 -12.21
N MET A 280 13.09 -20.42 -10.97
CA MET A 280 14.37 -20.36 -10.27
C MET A 280 14.97 -21.77 -10.09
N ASN A 281 14.15 -22.75 -9.71
CA ASN A 281 14.59 -24.14 -9.55
C ASN A 281 14.94 -24.82 -10.88
N GLU A 282 14.39 -24.35 -12.01
CA GLU A 282 14.76 -24.74 -13.37
C GLU A 282 16.07 -24.10 -13.84
N GLY A 283 16.65 -23.18 -13.06
CA GLY A 283 17.91 -22.48 -13.36
C GLY A 283 17.74 -21.24 -14.25
N LYS A 284 16.52 -20.75 -14.42
CA LYS A 284 16.25 -19.50 -15.16
C LYS A 284 16.78 -18.28 -14.40
N SER A 285 17.31 -17.34 -15.15
CA SER A 285 17.76 -16.05 -14.62
C SER A 285 16.60 -15.14 -14.22
N GLN A 286 16.90 -14.14 -13.44
CA GLN A 286 15.94 -13.11 -13.04
C GLN A 286 15.33 -12.41 -14.27
N GLU A 287 16.14 -12.15 -15.31
CA GLU A 287 15.71 -11.46 -16.52
C GLU A 287 14.77 -12.33 -17.36
N GLU A 288 15.08 -13.62 -17.51
CA GLU A 288 14.21 -14.58 -18.21
C GLU A 288 12.86 -14.69 -17.52
N LEU A 289 12.83 -14.87 -16.19
CA LEU A 289 11.60 -14.98 -15.43
C LEU A 289 10.75 -13.69 -15.49
N ALA A 290 11.37 -12.53 -15.36
CA ALA A 290 10.69 -11.24 -15.49
C ALA A 290 10.14 -11.01 -16.91
N ALA A 291 10.79 -11.57 -17.94
CA ALA A 291 10.30 -11.51 -19.31
C ALA A 291 9.21 -12.53 -19.63
N GLU A 292 9.19 -13.69 -18.97
CA GLU A 292 8.27 -14.79 -19.27
C GLU A 292 6.98 -14.78 -18.45
N ILE A 293 7.08 -14.46 -17.14
CA ILE A 293 5.92 -14.54 -16.24
C ILE A 293 4.93 -13.42 -16.56
N ARG A 294 3.70 -13.82 -16.86
CA ARG A 294 2.55 -12.94 -17.12
C ARG A 294 1.35 -13.45 -16.34
N LEU A 295 0.44 -12.57 -15.99
CA LEU A 295 -0.84 -13.00 -15.42
C LEU A 295 -1.62 -13.83 -16.44
N PRO A 296 -2.26 -14.92 -16.02
CA PRO A 296 -3.27 -15.60 -16.81
C PRO A 296 -4.35 -14.62 -17.28
N GLU A 297 -4.88 -14.81 -18.48
CA GLU A 297 -5.86 -13.90 -19.10
C GLU A 297 -7.05 -13.58 -18.18
N GLN A 298 -7.54 -14.58 -17.47
CA GLN A 298 -8.65 -14.44 -16.53
C GLN A 298 -8.39 -13.42 -15.40
N TYR A 299 -7.14 -13.22 -15.02
CA TYR A 299 -6.74 -12.21 -14.02
C TYR A 299 -6.32 -10.89 -14.67
N ALA A 300 -5.64 -10.96 -15.82
CA ALA A 300 -5.12 -9.77 -16.50
C ALA A 300 -6.21 -8.80 -16.97
N VAL A 301 -7.44 -9.28 -17.15
CA VAL A 301 -8.59 -8.46 -17.56
C VAL A 301 -9.36 -7.85 -16.37
N LEU A 302 -9.05 -8.23 -15.14
CA LEU A 302 -9.77 -7.76 -13.96
C LEU A 302 -9.37 -6.31 -13.62
N PRO A 303 -10.35 -5.40 -13.49
CA PRO A 303 -10.05 -3.97 -13.33
C PRO A 303 -9.31 -3.62 -12.05
N TYR A 304 -9.40 -4.48 -11.03
CA TYR A 304 -8.71 -4.34 -9.73
C TYR A 304 -7.36 -5.06 -9.67
N LEU A 305 -6.83 -5.51 -10.83
CA LEU A 305 -5.49 -6.08 -10.99
C LEU A 305 -4.67 -5.35 -12.05
N GLY A 306 -5.10 -4.15 -12.47
CA GLY A 306 -4.33 -3.29 -13.36
C GLY A 306 -2.98 -2.88 -12.75
N GLU A 307 -1.91 -2.92 -13.54
CA GLU A 307 -0.55 -2.60 -13.10
C GLU A 307 -0.31 -1.07 -13.03
N PHE A 308 -1.08 -0.38 -12.19
CA PHE A 308 -1.01 1.08 -12.02
C PHE A 308 -0.05 1.53 -10.93
N TYR A 309 0.30 0.64 -9.99
CA TYR A 309 1.19 0.94 -8.87
C TYR A 309 2.32 -0.09 -8.74
N GLY A 310 2.01 -1.36 -8.59
CA GLY A 310 2.97 -2.46 -8.74
C GLY A 310 2.87 -3.10 -10.13
N CYS A 311 3.80 -4.01 -10.45
CA CYS A 311 3.73 -4.82 -11.66
C CYS A 311 4.33 -6.21 -11.45
N VAL A 312 3.94 -7.14 -12.32
CA VAL A 312 4.42 -8.54 -12.28
C VAL A 312 5.93 -8.61 -12.39
N GLU A 313 6.52 -7.87 -13.33
CA GLU A 313 7.97 -7.86 -13.57
C GLU A 313 8.77 -7.48 -12.32
N TRP A 314 8.36 -6.43 -11.61
CA TRP A 314 9.03 -5.98 -10.39
C TRP A 314 8.86 -6.99 -9.26
N THR A 315 7.69 -7.63 -9.19
CA THR A 315 7.39 -8.66 -8.20
C THR A 315 8.29 -9.88 -8.39
N VAL A 316 8.46 -10.36 -9.63
CA VAL A 316 9.36 -11.46 -9.97
C VAL A 316 10.80 -11.13 -9.53
N ARG A 317 11.29 -9.93 -9.83
CA ARG A 317 12.62 -9.47 -9.43
C ARG A 317 12.77 -9.39 -7.90
N ALA A 318 11.71 -8.96 -7.20
CA ALA A 318 11.70 -8.90 -5.74
C ALA A 318 11.79 -10.29 -5.12
N VAL A 319 11.00 -11.25 -5.61
CA VAL A 319 11.05 -12.65 -5.16
C VAL A 319 12.42 -13.25 -5.42
N TYR A 320 12.93 -13.10 -6.64
CA TYR A 320 14.25 -13.63 -7.00
C TYR A 320 15.34 -13.13 -6.04
N THR A 321 15.41 -11.81 -5.84
CA THR A 321 16.40 -11.18 -4.96
C THR A 321 16.21 -11.59 -3.50
N ALA A 322 14.97 -11.74 -3.03
CA ALA A 322 14.68 -12.11 -1.65
C ALA A 322 15.14 -13.55 -1.32
N TYR A 323 14.95 -14.47 -2.26
CA TYR A 323 15.26 -15.89 -2.05
C TYR A 323 16.72 -16.25 -2.36
N LEU A 324 17.34 -15.62 -3.38
CA LEU A 324 18.70 -15.93 -3.84
C LEU A 324 19.72 -14.82 -3.61
N GLY A 325 19.28 -13.64 -3.16
CA GLY A 325 20.14 -12.48 -2.98
C GLY A 325 20.49 -11.79 -4.31
N TRP A 326 21.58 -11.03 -4.31
CA TRP A 326 21.96 -10.19 -5.45
C TRP A 326 22.65 -10.95 -6.60
N PHE A 327 23.20 -12.14 -6.34
CA PHE A 327 23.94 -12.90 -7.34
C PHE A 327 22.99 -13.63 -8.29
N ASP A 328 23.12 -13.35 -9.57
CA ASP A 328 22.26 -13.85 -10.63
C ASP A 328 22.66 -15.22 -11.20
N GLY A 329 23.68 -15.88 -10.61
CA GLY A 329 24.19 -17.17 -11.07
C GLY A 329 25.27 -17.09 -12.16
N ASN A 330 25.55 -15.91 -12.74
CA ASN A 330 26.58 -15.73 -13.76
C ASN A 330 27.94 -15.43 -13.12
N PRO A 331 28.93 -16.33 -13.18
CA PRO A 331 30.26 -16.12 -12.56
C PRO A 331 30.96 -14.82 -13.00
N THR A 332 30.67 -14.30 -14.19
CA THR A 332 31.26 -13.06 -14.68
C THR A 332 30.79 -11.83 -13.91
N HIS A 333 29.65 -11.93 -13.21
CA HIS A 333 29.06 -10.86 -12.40
C HIS A 333 29.55 -10.86 -10.94
N LEU A 334 30.33 -11.89 -10.51
CA LEU A 334 30.94 -11.90 -9.17
C LEU A 334 31.99 -10.78 -9.00
N HIS A 335 32.78 -10.54 -10.05
CA HIS A 335 33.82 -9.49 -10.06
C HIS A 335 33.77 -8.67 -11.35
N PRO A 336 32.67 -7.93 -11.60
CA PRO A 336 32.54 -7.19 -12.84
C PRO A 336 33.58 -6.07 -12.92
N LEU A 337 34.03 -5.78 -14.13
CA LEU A 337 34.86 -4.60 -14.35
C LEU A 337 34.09 -3.32 -13.99
N ALA A 338 34.78 -2.38 -13.37
CA ALA A 338 34.18 -1.05 -13.17
C ALA A 338 33.70 -0.47 -14.51
N PRO A 339 32.54 0.21 -14.56
CA PRO A 339 31.90 0.69 -15.81
C PRO A 339 32.86 1.42 -16.74
N LYS A 340 33.75 2.25 -16.20
CA LYS A 340 34.77 2.97 -16.98
C LYS A 340 35.74 2.03 -17.69
N LYS A 341 36.20 0.98 -16.99
CA LYS A 341 37.12 -0.02 -17.57
C LYS A 341 36.42 -0.89 -18.61
N TYR A 342 35.14 -1.17 -18.42
CA TYR A 342 34.33 -1.89 -19.38
C TYR A 342 34.24 -1.12 -20.69
N THR A 343 33.87 0.16 -20.65
CA THR A 343 33.77 1.04 -21.81
C THR A 343 35.13 1.20 -22.54
N GLU A 344 36.23 1.27 -21.80
CA GLU A 344 37.57 1.35 -22.40
C GLU A 344 37.96 0.08 -23.17
N LYS A 345 37.57 -1.12 -22.67
CA LYS A 345 37.80 -2.38 -23.35
C LYS A 345 36.90 -2.56 -24.56
N ASP A 346 35.62 -2.21 -24.46
CA ASP A 346 34.67 -2.27 -25.55
C ASP A 346 35.09 -1.39 -26.74
N ARG A 347 35.52 -0.15 -26.48
CA ARG A 347 36.10 0.73 -27.51
C ARG A 347 37.34 0.19 -28.19
N LYS A 348 38.11 -0.66 -27.52
CA LYS A 348 39.28 -1.32 -28.12
C LYS A 348 38.88 -2.51 -29.03
N SER A 349 37.83 -3.27 -28.65
CA SER A 349 37.32 -4.38 -29.43
C SER A 349 36.66 -3.93 -30.74
N THR A 350 35.91 -2.81 -30.71
CA THR A 350 35.28 -2.23 -31.91
C THR A 350 36.24 -1.55 -32.90
N ARG A 351 37.51 -1.32 -32.49
CA ARG A 351 38.55 -0.77 -33.40
C ARG A 351 39.40 -1.87 -34.07
N LEU A 352 39.15 -3.12 -33.74
CA LEU A 352 39.90 -4.27 -34.28
C LEU A 352 39.10 -5.09 -35.33
N ASN A 353 37.90 -4.66 -35.64
CA ASN A 353 37.06 -5.09 -36.76
C ASN A 353 36.89 -3.89 -37.72
#